data_c0aba93280edea9bb302afd8b65502a4
#
_entry.id   c0aba93280edea9bb302afd8b65502a4
#
_cell.length_a   1.000
_cell.length_b   1.000
_cell.length_c   1.000
_cell.angle_alpha   90.00
_cell.angle_beta   90.00
_cell.angle_gamma   90.00
#
_symmetry.space_group_name_H-M   'P 1'
#
loop_
_entity.id
_entity.type
_entity.pdbx_description
1 polymer ?
#
loop_
_entity_poly.entity_id
_entity_poly.type
_entity_poly.pdbx_seq_one_letter_code
_entity_poly.pdbx_strand_id
1 'polypeptide(L)'
;MLDILRRLVQAVTDAATLDEALTIIVTRIKDTMQTGVCSVYLLDESTDRWLLMATDGLNPDSVRQASLAKTEGLVGTVGSRGELVNLDDAPNHPAFRFLQETGEEIFQSFLGVPIVHQRQILGVLVVQQTTQRKFSDDEEALLVTVAAQISALIAHAKVSGRLHLSHADGEKPIDIHFKGVAGVAGVTTGTAFVRQPPANLRRVKDARTDQPKHELDEFQAALGEVKAELRQISDSLAEHLARKETALFDTYLRMLEDHTLSGEVCQRIRSGETAP
;
A
#
# COMPACT_ATOMS: atom_id res chain seq x y z
N MET A 1 -35.11 -5.08 0.86
CA MET A 1 -34.00 -4.11 0.73
C MET A 1 -33.33 -3.77 2.05
N LEU A 2 -34.01 -3.21 3.05
CA LEU A 2 -33.43 -2.83 4.36
C LEU A 2 -32.74 -3.99 5.10
N ASP A 3 -33.30 -5.20 5.09
CA ASP A 3 -32.67 -6.37 5.74
C ASP A 3 -31.35 -6.82 5.07
N ILE A 4 -31.26 -6.66 3.77
CA ILE A 4 -30.04 -6.98 3.00
C ILE A 4 -28.92 -5.99 3.38
N LEU A 5 -29.24 -4.69 3.38
CA LEU A 5 -28.30 -3.65 3.79
C LEU A 5 -27.83 -3.83 5.23
N ARG A 6 -28.75 -4.14 6.15
CA ARG A 6 -28.40 -4.39 7.57
C ARG A 6 -27.45 -5.58 7.72
N ARG A 7 -27.70 -6.69 7.02
CA ARG A 7 -26.83 -7.87 7.03
C ARG A 7 -25.46 -7.60 6.39
N LEU A 8 -25.42 -6.80 5.31
CA LEU A 8 -24.17 -6.38 4.69
C LEU A 8 -23.33 -5.53 5.65
N VAL A 9 -23.95 -4.51 6.28
CA VAL A 9 -23.24 -3.65 7.24
C VAL A 9 -22.70 -4.46 8.41
N GLN A 10 -23.50 -5.42 8.93
CA GLN A 10 -23.06 -6.26 10.04
C GLN A 10 -21.90 -7.18 9.66
N ALA A 11 -21.97 -7.86 8.51
CA ALA A 11 -20.91 -8.73 8.02
C ALA A 11 -19.59 -7.97 7.74
N VAL A 12 -19.70 -6.73 7.26
CA VAL A 12 -18.54 -5.84 7.03
C VAL A 12 -17.92 -5.36 8.34
N THR A 13 -18.76 -5.14 9.37
CA THR A 13 -18.28 -4.71 10.70
C THR A 13 -17.50 -5.82 11.41
N ASP A 14 -17.86 -7.08 11.15
CA ASP A 14 -17.23 -8.26 11.74
C ASP A 14 -15.94 -8.69 10.99
N ALA A 15 -15.69 -8.16 9.79
CA ALA A 15 -14.51 -8.49 8.99
C ALA A 15 -13.22 -7.95 9.62
N ALA A 16 -12.20 -8.79 9.69
CA ALA A 16 -10.90 -8.43 10.27
C ALA A 16 -10.07 -7.51 9.36
N THR A 17 -10.27 -7.63 8.04
CA THR A 17 -9.52 -6.89 7.02
C THR A 17 -10.45 -6.29 5.96
N LEU A 18 -9.95 -5.29 5.22
CA LEU A 18 -10.68 -4.74 4.07
C LEU A 18 -10.92 -5.79 2.98
N ASP A 19 -9.93 -6.63 2.70
CA ASP A 19 -10.02 -7.68 1.67
C ASP A 19 -11.13 -8.68 2.00
N GLU A 20 -11.23 -9.09 3.26
CA GLU A 20 -12.32 -9.95 3.75
C GLU A 20 -13.68 -9.26 3.62
N ALA A 21 -13.76 -7.99 4.01
CA ALA A 21 -14.98 -7.20 3.87
C ALA A 21 -15.43 -7.08 2.41
N LEU A 22 -14.51 -6.77 1.51
CA LEU A 22 -14.81 -6.66 0.07
C LEU A 22 -15.24 -8.01 -0.52
N THR A 23 -14.61 -9.12 -0.12
CA THR A 23 -14.99 -10.47 -0.54
C THR A 23 -16.40 -10.81 -0.10
N ILE A 24 -16.74 -10.55 1.16
CA ILE A 24 -18.11 -10.75 1.69
C ILE A 24 -19.12 -9.91 0.89
N ILE A 25 -18.79 -8.67 0.58
CA ILE A 25 -19.67 -7.75 -0.15
C ILE A 25 -19.94 -8.28 -1.56
N VAL A 26 -18.91 -8.64 -2.34
CA VAL A 26 -19.12 -9.08 -3.72
C VAL A 26 -19.94 -10.37 -3.77
N THR A 27 -19.69 -11.32 -2.88
CA THR A 27 -20.46 -12.56 -2.79
C THR A 27 -21.93 -12.28 -2.44
N ARG A 28 -22.19 -11.44 -1.45
CA ARG A 28 -23.55 -11.11 -1.05
C ARG A 28 -24.35 -10.33 -2.10
N ILE A 29 -23.70 -9.40 -2.81
CA ILE A 29 -24.35 -8.66 -3.89
C ILE A 29 -24.69 -9.60 -5.04
N LYS A 30 -23.74 -10.43 -5.47
CA LYS A 30 -23.93 -11.42 -6.53
C LYS A 30 -25.14 -12.32 -6.21
N ASP A 31 -25.17 -12.88 -4.99
CA ASP A 31 -26.27 -13.75 -4.54
C ASP A 31 -27.62 -13.02 -4.50
N THR A 32 -27.62 -11.77 -4.00
CA THR A 32 -28.84 -10.97 -3.84
C THR A 32 -29.43 -10.55 -5.18
N MET A 33 -28.56 -10.11 -6.11
CA MET A 33 -28.97 -9.67 -7.44
C MET A 33 -29.08 -10.84 -8.43
N GLN A 34 -28.69 -12.06 -8.02
CA GLN A 34 -28.65 -13.26 -8.86
C GLN A 34 -27.90 -13.02 -10.17
N THR A 35 -26.76 -12.33 -10.06
CA THR A 35 -25.87 -12.03 -11.20
C THR A 35 -24.79 -13.08 -11.36
N GLY A 36 -24.16 -13.15 -12.53
CA GLY A 36 -23.04 -14.05 -12.80
C GLY A 36 -21.77 -13.61 -12.07
N VAL A 37 -21.55 -12.29 -11.97
CA VAL A 37 -20.36 -11.70 -11.38
C VAL A 37 -20.71 -10.49 -10.53
N CYS A 38 -19.95 -10.31 -9.44
CA CYS A 38 -19.80 -9.03 -8.77
C CYS A 38 -18.32 -8.77 -8.49
N SER A 39 -17.84 -7.55 -8.76
CA SER A 39 -16.44 -7.17 -8.64
C SER A 39 -16.28 -5.76 -8.08
N VAL A 40 -15.20 -5.54 -7.33
CA VAL A 40 -14.78 -4.22 -6.84
C VAL A 40 -13.40 -3.89 -7.38
N TYR A 41 -13.32 -2.75 -8.06
CA TYR A 41 -12.07 -2.15 -8.49
C TYR A 41 -11.78 -0.91 -7.64
N LEU A 42 -10.55 -0.74 -7.16
CA LEU A 42 -10.12 0.46 -6.46
C LEU A 42 -9.08 1.22 -7.26
N LEU A 43 -9.10 2.54 -7.14
CA LEU A 43 -8.12 3.40 -7.79
C LEU A 43 -6.80 3.36 -7.03
N ASP A 44 -5.77 2.88 -7.68
CA ASP A 44 -4.39 3.07 -7.24
C ASP A 44 -3.88 4.42 -7.77
N GLU A 45 -3.81 5.40 -6.88
CA GLU A 45 -3.37 6.75 -7.22
C GLU A 45 -1.88 6.81 -7.60
N SER A 46 -1.08 5.82 -7.18
CA SER A 46 0.35 5.79 -7.48
C SER A 46 0.63 5.39 -8.92
N THR A 47 -0.20 4.51 -9.48
CA THR A 47 -0.09 4.00 -10.85
C THR A 47 -1.15 4.56 -11.80
N ASP A 48 -2.13 5.30 -11.26
CA ASP A 48 -3.32 5.84 -11.97
C ASP A 48 -4.11 4.73 -12.69
N ARG A 49 -4.28 3.58 -12.01
CA ARG A 49 -4.96 2.39 -12.53
C ARG A 49 -6.06 1.89 -11.60
N TRP A 50 -7.10 1.30 -12.19
CA TRP A 50 -8.12 0.55 -11.47
C TRP A 50 -7.61 -0.86 -11.22
N LEU A 51 -7.41 -1.24 -9.96
CA LEU A 51 -6.95 -2.56 -9.55
C LEU A 51 -8.14 -3.40 -9.08
N LEU A 52 -8.29 -4.62 -9.58
CA LEU A 52 -9.31 -5.57 -9.12
C LEU A 52 -8.96 -6.03 -7.69
N MET A 53 -9.80 -5.66 -6.72
CA MET A 53 -9.55 -5.95 -5.31
C MET A 53 -10.37 -7.12 -4.76
N ALA A 54 -11.56 -7.34 -5.30
CA ALA A 54 -12.39 -8.49 -4.96
C ALA A 54 -13.30 -8.84 -6.13
N THR A 55 -13.55 -10.12 -6.29
CA THR A 55 -14.50 -10.63 -7.28
C THR A 55 -15.16 -11.90 -6.80
N ASP A 56 -16.40 -12.11 -7.22
CA ASP A 56 -17.07 -13.40 -7.16
C ASP A 56 -17.70 -13.65 -8.53
N GLY A 57 -17.23 -14.69 -9.22
CA GLY A 57 -17.66 -15.08 -10.58
C GLY A 57 -16.64 -14.83 -11.68
N LEU A 58 -15.62 -13.99 -11.49
CA LEU A 58 -14.43 -13.94 -12.35
C LEU A 58 -13.35 -14.91 -11.83
N ASN A 59 -12.27 -15.02 -12.62
CA ASN A 59 -11.11 -15.79 -12.18
C ASN A 59 -10.53 -15.21 -10.86
N PRO A 60 -10.52 -15.98 -9.76
CA PRO A 60 -10.01 -15.48 -8.47
C PRO A 60 -8.53 -15.12 -8.49
N ASP A 61 -7.72 -15.75 -9.36
CA ASP A 61 -6.28 -15.44 -9.49
C ASP A 61 -6.05 -14.05 -10.11
N SER A 62 -7.07 -13.45 -10.73
CA SER A 62 -6.99 -12.09 -11.27
C SER A 62 -7.05 -10.99 -10.20
N VAL A 63 -7.43 -11.33 -8.95
CA VAL A 63 -7.45 -10.38 -7.83
C VAL A 63 -6.05 -9.86 -7.55
N ARG A 64 -5.90 -8.53 -7.48
CA ARG A 64 -4.63 -7.79 -7.34
C ARG A 64 -3.63 -7.95 -8.50
N GLN A 65 -4.02 -8.66 -9.58
CA GLN A 65 -3.21 -8.80 -10.79
C GLN A 65 -3.84 -8.03 -11.96
N ALA A 66 -5.15 -8.20 -12.17
CA ALA A 66 -5.86 -7.51 -13.23
C ALA A 66 -6.01 -6.02 -12.90
N SER A 67 -5.59 -5.17 -13.83
CA SER A 67 -5.71 -3.73 -13.69
C SER A 67 -5.99 -3.06 -15.04
N LEU A 68 -6.73 -1.96 -14.99
CA LEU A 68 -7.10 -1.13 -16.15
C LEU A 68 -6.54 0.28 -15.96
N ALA A 69 -6.13 0.92 -17.07
CA ALA A 69 -5.81 2.33 -17.01
C ALA A 69 -7.07 3.15 -16.63
N LYS A 70 -6.88 4.32 -16.06
CA LYS A 70 -7.97 5.14 -15.48
C LYS A 70 -9.14 5.39 -16.43
N THR A 71 -8.89 5.52 -17.72
CA THR A 71 -9.92 5.76 -18.77
C THR A 71 -10.24 4.51 -19.59
N GLU A 72 -9.65 3.37 -19.27
CA GLU A 72 -9.75 2.14 -20.06
C GLU A 72 -10.93 1.28 -19.64
N GLY A 73 -11.64 0.75 -20.64
CA GLY A 73 -12.73 -0.17 -20.42
C GLY A 73 -14.01 0.48 -19.88
N LEU A 74 -14.99 -0.35 -19.57
CA LEU A 74 -16.25 0.09 -18.95
C LEU A 74 -16.01 0.57 -17.52
N VAL A 75 -15.12 -0.08 -16.79
CA VAL A 75 -14.71 0.33 -15.43
C VAL A 75 -14.10 1.74 -15.47
N GLY A 76 -13.17 2.00 -16.40
CA GLY A 76 -12.59 3.31 -16.59
C GLY A 76 -13.62 4.37 -17.00
N THR A 77 -14.63 3.99 -17.78
CA THR A 77 -15.74 4.89 -18.16
C THR A 77 -16.55 5.31 -16.92
N VAL A 78 -16.94 4.35 -16.07
CA VAL A 78 -17.66 4.63 -14.82
C VAL A 78 -16.80 5.49 -13.89
N GLY A 79 -15.54 5.09 -13.69
CA GLY A 79 -14.64 5.77 -12.76
C GLY A 79 -14.23 7.17 -13.22
N SER A 80 -14.00 7.40 -14.52
CA SER A 80 -13.59 8.71 -15.02
C SER A 80 -14.74 9.71 -15.09
N ARG A 81 -15.96 9.25 -15.40
CA ARG A 81 -17.15 10.11 -15.47
C ARG A 81 -17.82 10.32 -14.11
N GLY A 82 -17.64 9.37 -13.19
CA GLY A 82 -18.35 9.38 -11.90
C GLY A 82 -19.85 9.10 -12.05
N GLU A 83 -20.25 8.46 -13.14
CA GLU A 83 -21.63 8.18 -13.49
C GLU A 83 -21.87 6.66 -13.57
N LEU A 84 -23.09 6.24 -13.25
CA LEU A 84 -23.55 4.88 -13.41
C LEU A 84 -23.60 4.53 -14.91
N VAL A 85 -23.19 3.32 -15.25
CA VAL A 85 -23.28 2.75 -16.59
C VAL A 85 -24.04 1.44 -16.51
N ASN A 86 -25.18 1.34 -17.24
CA ASN A 86 -26.03 0.14 -17.32
C ASN A 86 -26.19 -0.24 -18.79
N LEU A 87 -25.63 -1.38 -19.19
CA LEU A 87 -25.60 -1.88 -20.55
C LEU A 87 -26.18 -3.29 -20.61
N ASP A 88 -26.99 -3.55 -21.63
CA ASP A 88 -27.53 -4.88 -21.97
C ASP A 88 -26.64 -5.63 -22.97
N ASP A 89 -25.79 -4.93 -23.69
CA ASP A 89 -24.85 -5.46 -24.68
C ASP A 89 -23.46 -4.82 -24.47
N ALA A 90 -22.81 -5.24 -23.40
CA ALA A 90 -21.51 -4.71 -23.02
C ALA A 90 -20.39 -5.01 -24.04
N PRO A 91 -20.30 -6.21 -24.66
CA PRO A 91 -19.24 -6.52 -25.63
C PRO A 91 -19.24 -5.61 -26.86
N ASN A 92 -20.39 -5.12 -27.29
CA ASN A 92 -20.52 -4.22 -28.46
C ASN A 92 -20.33 -2.74 -28.10
N HIS A 93 -20.13 -2.41 -26.84
CA HIS A 93 -19.89 -1.02 -26.41
C HIS A 93 -18.48 -0.56 -26.81
N PRO A 94 -18.30 0.65 -27.41
CA PRO A 94 -16.99 1.14 -27.89
C PRO A 94 -15.88 1.17 -26.84
N ALA A 95 -16.23 1.35 -25.57
CA ALA A 95 -15.30 1.35 -24.46
C ALA A 95 -15.05 -0.05 -23.89
N PHE A 96 -15.69 -1.11 -24.40
CA PHE A 96 -15.46 -2.45 -23.89
C PHE A 96 -13.99 -2.86 -24.08
N ARG A 97 -13.43 -3.44 -23.03
CA ARG A 97 -12.09 -4.04 -23.04
C ARG A 97 -12.17 -5.41 -22.41
N PHE A 98 -11.79 -6.39 -23.18
CA PHE A 98 -11.65 -7.75 -22.70
C PHE A 98 -10.33 -7.94 -21.95
N LEU A 99 -10.41 -8.40 -20.71
CA LEU A 99 -9.26 -8.80 -19.91
C LEU A 99 -9.20 -10.34 -19.93
N GLN A 100 -8.22 -10.89 -20.63
CA GLN A 100 -8.09 -12.35 -20.79
C GLN A 100 -7.96 -13.07 -19.43
N GLU A 101 -7.36 -12.39 -18.45
CA GLU A 101 -7.12 -12.94 -17.12
C GLU A 101 -8.42 -13.08 -16.31
N THR A 102 -9.44 -12.29 -16.60
CA THR A 102 -10.70 -12.23 -15.83
C THR A 102 -11.80 -13.14 -16.36
N GLY A 103 -11.75 -13.52 -17.64
CA GLY A 103 -12.78 -14.35 -18.29
C GLY A 103 -14.08 -13.60 -18.59
N GLU A 104 -14.01 -12.29 -18.83
CA GLU A 104 -15.20 -11.42 -19.04
C GLU A 104 -15.95 -11.64 -20.36
N GLU A 105 -15.37 -12.32 -21.34
CA GLU A 105 -15.97 -12.51 -22.67
C GLU A 105 -17.33 -13.20 -22.66
N ILE A 106 -17.67 -13.90 -21.61
CA ILE A 106 -18.94 -14.61 -21.50
C ILE A 106 -20.08 -13.73 -20.97
N PHE A 107 -19.81 -12.51 -20.51
CA PHE A 107 -20.82 -11.64 -19.90
C PHE A 107 -21.36 -10.61 -20.91
N GLN A 108 -22.69 -10.56 -21.06
CA GLN A 108 -23.38 -9.69 -21.99
C GLN A 108 -23.82 -8.38 -21.34
N SER A 109 -24.34 -8.44 -20.12
CA SER A 109 -24.83 -7.27 -19.40
C SER A 109 -23.85 -6.77 -18.37
N PHE A 110 -23.75 -5.45 -18.25
CA PHE A 110 -22.86 -4.75 -17.34
C PHE A 110 -23.60 -3.64 -16.60
N LEU A 111 -23.51 -3.62 -15.28
CA LEU A 111 -23.89 -2.49 -14.46
C LEU A 111 -22.71 -2.09 -13.58
N GLY A 112 -22.20 -0.90 -13.77
CA GLY A 112 -21.11 -0.33 -13.00
C GLY A 112 -21.53 0.95 -12.29
N VAL A 113 -21.19 1.07 -11.02
CA VAL A 113 -21.44 2.28 -10.22
C VAL A 113 -20.16 2.78 -9.57
N PRO A 114 -19.94 4.11 -9.52
CA PRO A 114 -18.77 4.66 -8.87
C PRO A 114 -18.90 4.58 -7.34
N ILE A 115 -17.80 4.26 -6.68
CA ILE A 115 -17.67 4.32 -5.22
C ILE A 115 -17.10 5.69 -4.87
N VAL A 116 -17.95 6.59 -4.36
CA VAL A 116 -17.60 8.00 -4.13
C VAL A 116 -17.59 8.30 -2.64
N HIS A 117 -16.51 8.94 -2.16
CA HIS A 117 -16.40 9.47 -0.82
C HIS A 117 -15.90 10.92 -0.86
N GLN A 118 -16.61 11.85 -0.23
CA GLN A 118 -16.26 13.28 -0.17
C GLN A 118 -15.87 13.88 -1.56
N ARG A 119 -16.64 13.55 -2.60
CA ARG A 119 -16.43 13.96 -4.00
C ARG A 119 -15.20 13.33 -4.69
N GLN A 120 -14.53 12.39 -4.05
CA GLN A 120 -13.45 11.62 -4.66
C GLN A 120 -13.97 10.23 -5.06
N ILE A 121 -13.59 9.78 -6.24
CA ILE A 121 -13.91 8.43 -6.71
C ILE A 121 -12.81 7.51 -6.18
N LEU A 122 -13.18 6.61 -5.29
CA LEU A 122 -12.27 5.65 -4.68
C LEU A 122 -12.21 4.34 -5.46
N GLY A 123 -13.27 4.01 -6.21
CA GLY A 123 -13.38 2.75 -6.91
C GLY A 123 -14.62 2.67 -7.78
N VAL A 124 -14.84 1.47 -8.31
CA VAL A 124 -16.01 1.09 -9.11
C VAL A 124 -16.51 -0.26 -8.62
N LEU A 125 -17.82 -0.35 -8.37
CA LEU A 125 -18.53 -1.60 -8.07
C LEU A 125 -19.26 -2.05 -9.33
N VAL A 126 -19.05 -3.30 -9.73
CA VAL A 126 -19.54 -3.85 -11.00
C VAL A 126 -20.33 -5.12 -10.74
N VAL A 127 -21.44 -5.30 -11.46
CA VAL A 127 -22.11 -6.59 -11.63
C VAL A 127 -22.27 -6.92 -13.11
N GLN A 128 -22.14 -8.20 -13.45
CA GLN A 128 -22.23 -8.69 -14.82
C GLN A 128 -23.08 -9.93 -14.90
N GLN A 129 -23.71 -10.14 -16.04
CA GLN A 129 -24.60 -11.25 -16.31
C GLN A 129 -24.36 -11.83 -17.71
N THR A 130 -24.47 -13.15 -17.83
CA THR A 130 -24.36 -13.86 -19.12
C THR A 130 -25.56 -13.62 -20.01
N THR A 131 -26.74 -13.37 -19.41
CA THR A 131 -27.97 -13.06 -20.13
C THR A 131 -27.99 -11.60 -20.56
N GLN A 132 -28.28 -11.37 -21.83
CA GLN A 132 -28.48 -10.00 -22.36
C GLN A 132 -29.73 -9.39 -21.75
N ARG A 133 -29.58 -8.46 -20.83
CA ARG A 133 -30.67 -7.69 -20.22
C ARG A 133 -30.17 -6.36 -19.67
N LYS A 134 -31.05 -5.39 -19.60
CA LYS A 134 -30.79 -4.18 -18.81
C LYS A 134 -31.16 -4.40 -17.36
N PHE A 135 -30.33 -3.91 -16.44
CA PHE A 135 -30.66 -3.94 -15.03
C PHE A 135 -31.78 -2.94 -14.72
N SER A 136 -32.67 -3.29 -13.81
CA SER A 136 -33.80 -2.45 -13.42
C SER A 136 -33.35 -1.29 -12.52
N ASP A 137 -34.20 -0.26 -12.38
CA ASP A 137 -33.97 0.90 -11.53
C ASP A 137 -33.77 0.48 -10.05
N ASP A 138 -34.46 -0.58 -9.58
CA ASP A 138 -34.30 -1.12 -8.23
C ASP A 138 -32.93 -1.77 -8.04
N GLU A 139 -32.39 -2.45 -9.06
CA GLU A 139 -31.06 -3.04 -9.05
C GLU A 139 -29.98 -1.96 -9.08
N GLU A 140 -30.17 -0.91 -9.88
CA GLU A 140 -29.30 0.27 -9.91
C GLU A 140 -29.26 0.94 -8.53
N ALA A 141 -30.44 1.22 -7.95
CA ALA A 141 -30.56 1.86 -6.64
C ALA A 141 -29.91 1.03 -5.51
N LEU A 142 -30.07 -0.30 -5.56
CA LEU A 142 -29.40 -1.20 -4.64
C LEU A 142 -27.90 -1.07 -4.74
N LEU A 143 -27.34 -1.17 -5.96
CA LEU A 143 -25.90 -1.15 -6.18
C LEU A 143 -25.28 0.19 -5.80
N VAL A 144 -25.95 1.31 -6.13
CA VAL A 144 -25.57 2.67 -5.71
C VAL A 144 -25.54 2.80 -4.18
N THR A 145 -26.59 2.26 -3.50
CA THR A 145 -26.68 2.33 -2.05
C THR A 145 -25.54 1.54 -1.40
N VAL A 146 -25.23 0.36 -1.91
CA VAL A 146 -24.11 -0.45 -1.41
C VAL A 146 -22.76 0.26 -1.69
N ALA A 147 -22.56 0.81 -2.88
CA ALA A 147 -21.36 1.58 -3.21
C ALA A 147 -21.15 2.75 -2.24
N ALA A 148 -22.22 3.45 -1.87
CA ALA A 148 -22.17 4.52 -0.87
C ALA A 148 -21.77 4.01 0.53
N GLN A 149 -22.25 2.84 0.95
CA GLN A 149 -21.90 2.25 2.25
C GLN A 149 -20.44 1.81 2.32
N ILE A 150 -19.94 1.14 1.27
CA ILE A 150 -18.55 0.66 1.25
C ILE A 150 -17.55 1.80 1.06
N SER A 151 -17.97 2.94 0.54
CA SER A 151 -17.09 4.10 0.35
C SER A 151 -16.45 4.58 1.64
N ALA A 152 -17.22 4.62 2.73
CA ALA A 152 -16.72 5.00 4.06
C ALA A 152 -15.70 3.99 4.60
N LEU A 153 -15.94 2.69 4.37
CA LEU A 153 -15.03 1.62 4.77
C LEU A 153 -13.68 1.74 4.04
N ILE A 154 -13.72 1.92 2.71
CA ILE A 154 -12.52 2.08 1.89
C ILE A 154 -11.76 3.35 2.30
N ALA A 155 -12.46 4.47 2.49
CA ALA A 155 -11.85 5.71 2.93
C ALA A 155 -11.16 5.56 4.29
N HIS A 156 -11.80 4.89 5.24
CA HIS A 156 -11.22 4.60 6.55
C HIS A 156 -9.98 3.69 6.44
N ALA A 157 -10.03 2.64 5.62
CA ALA A 157 -8.90 1.75 5.39
C ALA A 157 -7.71 2.50 4.74
N LYS A 158 -7.99 3.42 3.80
CA LYS A 158 -6.99 4.28 3.17
C LYS A 158 -6.30 5.20 4.17
N VAL A 159 -7.07 5.90 5.02
CA VAL A 159 -6.54 6.82 6.04
C VAL A 159 -5.77 6.07 7.12
N SER A 160 -6.20 4.86 7.51
CA SER A 160 -5.54 4.05 8.54
C SER A 160 -4.29 3.29 8.02
N GLY A 161 -3.91 3.48 6.75
CA GLY A 161 -2.78 2.77 6.14
C GLY A 161 -2.99 1.26 5.96
N ARG A 162 -4.23 0.77 6.10
CA ARG A 162 -4.58 -0.65 5.93
C ARG A 162 -4.87 -1.03 4.48
N LEU A 163 -5.00 -0.05 3.60
CA LEU A 163 -5.22 -0.26 2.18
C LEU A 163 -3.88 -0.23 1.44
N HIS A 164 -3.38 -1.40 1.08
CA HIS A 164 -2.20 -1.55 0.23
C HIS A 164 -2.64 -1.98 -1.17
N LEU A 165 -2.56 -1.08 -2.14
CA LEU A 165 -2.89 -1.30 -3.54
C LEU A 165 -1.63 -1.68 -4.33
N SER A 166 -0.89 -2.71 -3.90
CA SER A 166 0.28 -3.20 -4.63
C SER A 166 -0.11 -4.41 -5.48
N HIS A 167 0.42 -4.50 -6.71
CA HIS A 167 0.38 -5.70 -7.53
C HIS A 167 1.07 -6.86 -6.79
N ALA A 168 0.65 -8.09 -7.03
CA ALA A 168 1.14 -9.28 -6.33
C ALA A 168 2.66 -9.56 -6.47
N ASP A 169 3.36 -8.83 -7.32
CA ASP A 169 4.79 -8.99 -7.60
C ASP A 169 5.74 -8.10 -6.78
N GLY A 170 5.28 -7.50 -5.72
CA GLY A 170 6.11 -6.69 -4.82
C GLY A 170 5.99 -7.14 -3.37
N GLU A 171 7.09 -7.14 -2.65
CA GLU A 171 7.26 -7.50 -1.24
C GLU A 171 5.99 -7.26 -0.41
N LYS A 172 5.49 -8.32 0.26
CA LYS A 172 4.38 -8.18 1.21
C LYS A 172 4.73 -7.05 2.17
N PRO A 173 3.91 -5.99 2.26
CA PRO A 173 4.16 -4.95 3.25
C PRO A 173 4.20 -5.61 4.62
N ILE A 174 5.29 -5.41 5.33
CA ILE A 174 5.46 -5.95 6.68
C ILE A 174 4.54 -5.11 7.57
N ASP A 175 3.38 -5.65 7.95
CA ASP A 175 2.49 -5.01 8.91
C ASP A 175 3.10 -5.18 10.30
N ILE A 176 3.79 -4.14 10.77
CA ILE A 176 4.43 -4.15 12.09
C ILE A 176 3.55 -3.34 13.05
N HIS A 177 2.94 -4.02 14.01
CA HIS A 177 2.19 -3.39 15.08
C HIS A 177 3.10 -3.10 16.28
N PHE A 178 3.21 -1.81 16.63
CA PHE A 178 3.87 -1.38 17.85
C PHE A 178 2.82 -1.02 18.90
N LYS A 179 2.88 -1.67 20.07
CA LYS A 179 2.03 -1.34 21.21
C LYS A 179 2.74 -0.26 22.04
N GLY A 180 2.18 0.95 22.02
CA GLY A 180 2.71 2.10 22.76
C GLY A 180 1.77 2.59 23.84
N VAL A 181 2.21 3.60 24.60
CA VAL A 181 1.39 4.33 25.56
C VAL A 181 0.88 5.60 24.87
N ALA A 182 -0.46 5.76 24.82
CA ALA A 182 -1.06 6.94 24.23
C ALA A 182 -0.82 8.17 25.14
N GLY A 183 -0.16 9.20 24.60
CA GLY A 183 0.00 10.50 25.29
C GLY A 183 -1.22 11.38 25.15
N VAL A 184 -1.94 11.27 24.02
CA VAL A 184 -3.16 12.01 23.69
C VAL A 184 -4.11 11.08 22.94
N ALA A 185 -5.41 11.18 23.19
CA ALA A 185 -6.39 10.42 22.44
C ALA A 185 -6.53 10.97 21.02
N GLY A 186 -6.47 10.10 20.01
CA GLY A 186 -6.62 10.46 18.61
C GLY A 186 -5.97 9.46 17.67
N VAL A 187 -6.27 9.63 16.37
CA VAL A 187 -5.63 8.89 15.27
C VAL A 187 -4.97 9.90 14.35
N THR A 188 -3.74 9.67 13.99
CA THR A 188 -3.02 10.47 13.00
C THR A 188 -2.27 9.57 12.03
N THR A 189 -2.06 10.06 10.82
CA THR A 189 -1.24 9.40 9.80
C THR A 189 -0.09 10.31 9.40
N GLY A 190 1.04 9.72 9.07
CA GLY A 190 2.21 10.47 8.63
C GLY A 190 3.30 9.54 8.14
N THR A 191 4.32 10.11 7.51
CA THR A 191 5.51 9.37 7.10
C THR A 191 6.28 8.94 8.35
N ALA A 192 6.52 7.63 8.48
CA ALA A 192 7.33 7.13 9.58
C ALA A 192 8.81 7.47 9.34
N PHE A 193 9.42 8.13 10.30
CA PHE A 193 10.87 8.24 10.36
C PHE A 193 11.42 7.08 11.18
N VAL A 194 12.00 6.10 10.52
CA VAL A 194 12.59 4.94 11.19
C VAL A 194 13.98 5.34 11.68
N ARG A 195 14.10 5.57 12.99
CA ARG A 195 15.41 5.72 13.62
C ARG A 195 15.97 4.33 13.89
N GLN A 196 16.99 3.95 13.16
CA GLN A 196 17.68 2.70 13.44
C GLN A 196 18.23 2.74 14.88
N PRO A 197 18.07 1.66 15.66
CA PRO A 197 18.69 1.59 16.98
C PRO A 197 20.21 1.69 16.80
N PRO A 198 20.93 2.33 17.73
CA PRO A 198 22.38 2.39 17.66
C PRO A 198 22.95 0.98 17.56
N ALA A 199 23.96 0.80 16.72
CA ALA A 199 24.61 -0.48 16.50
C ALA A 199 25.01 -1.08 17.85
N ASN A 200 24.56 -2.30 18.13
CA ASN A 200 24.92 -2.98 19.36
C ASN A 200 26.20 -3.77 19.13
N LEU A 201 27.33 -3.14 19.39
CA LEU A 201 28.66 -3.73 19.21
C LEU A 201 28.85 -5.05 20.00
N ARG A 202 28.04 -5.28 21.06
CA ARG A 202 28.08 -6.55 21.82
C ARG A 202 27.44 -7.73 21.06
N ARG A 203 26.72 -7.47 19.96
CA ARG A 203 26.14 -8.50 19.09
C ARG A 203 27.00 -8.82 17.89
N VAL A 204 28.01 -8.03 17.62
CA VAL A 204 28.99 -8.29 16.56
C VAL A 204 29.86 -9.46 17.01
N LYS A 205 29.84 -10.54 16.25
CA LYS A 205 30.68 -11.71 16.54
C LYS A 205 32.09 -11.42 15.99
N ASP A 206 33.10 -11.74 16.79
CA ASP A 206 34.45 -11.77 16.27
C ASP A 206 34.53 -12.76 15.13
N ALA A 207 34.86 -12.26 13.95
CA ALA A 207 35.02 -13.05 12.74
C ALA A 207 36.43 -12.85 12.17
N ARG A 208 36.83 -13.72 11.24
CA ARG A 208 38.09 -13.57 10.52
C ARG A 208 37.80 -13.31 9.05
N THR A 209 38.59 -12.44 8.45
CA THR A 209 38.47 -12.13 7.03
C THR A 209 39.63 -12.79 6.27
N ASP A 210 39.30 -13.36 5.10
CA ASP A 210 40.28 -13.86 4.14
C ASP A 210 40.79 -12.77 3.20
N GLN A 211 40.21 -11.55 3.28
CA GLN A 211 40.52 -10.41 2.43
C GLN A 211 40.77 -9.13 3.26
N PRO A 212 41.86 -9.06 4.02
CA PRO A 212 42.13 -7.93 4.92
C PRO A 212 42.23 -6.56 4.24
N LYS A 213 42.63 -6.54 2.96
CA LYS A 213 42.69 -5.29 2.19
C LYS A 213 41.32 -4.73 1.89
N HIS A 214 40.41 -5.58 1.44
CA HIS A 214 39.03 -5.19 1.14
C HIS A 214 38.30 -4.70 2.41
N GLU A 215 38.44 -5.42 3.50
CA GLU A 215 37.88 -5.06 4.80
C GLU A 215 38.44 -3.70 5.32
N LEU A 216 39.72 -3.44 5.08
CA LEU A 216 40.35 -2.16 5.43
C LEU A 216 39.78 -1.01 4.60
N ASP A 217 39.59 -1.23 3.31
CA ASP A 217 39.03 -0.23 2.40
C ASP A 217 37.56 0.08 2.77
N GLU A 218 36.76 -0.93 3.10
CA GLU A 218 35.38 -0.76 3.57
C GLU A 218 35.31 -0.01 4.92
N PHE A 219 36.18 -0.37 5.86
CA PHE A 219 36.25 0.34 7.15
C PHE A 219 36.63 1.81 6.96
N GLN A 220 37.60 2.11 6.09
CA GLN A 220 38.01 3.49 5.82
C GLN A 220 36.92 4.29 5.10
N ALA A 221 36.17 3.67 4.18
CA ALA A 221 35.04 4.28 3.51
C ALA A 221 33.93 4.63 4.53
N ALA A 222 33.53 3.67 5.35
CA ALA A 222 32.53 3.88 6.39
C ALA A 222 32.95 4.97 7.40
N LEU A 223 34.21 4.98 7.81
CA LEU A 223 34.74 6.02 8.68
C LEU A 223 34.70 7.41 8.01
N GLY A 224 34.95 7.47 6.71
CA GLY A 224 34.84 8.69 5.90
C GLY A 224 33.41 9.22 5.84
N GLU A 225 32.45 8.35 5.65
CA GLU A 225 31.00 8.69 5.62
C GLU A 225 30.54 9.24 6.95
N VAL A 226 30.85 8.58 8.05
CA VAL A 226 30.50 9.05 9.41
C VAL A 226 31.10 10.41 9.73
N LYS A 227 32.35 10.65 9.33
CA LYS A 227 33.00 11.96 9.49
C LYS A 227 32.31 13.06 8.66
N ALA A 228 31.91 12.75 7.46
CA ALA A 228 31.18 13.68 6.58
C ALA A 228 29.79 14.01 7.18
N GLU A 229 29.06 13.01 7.65
CA GLU A 229 27.77 13.18 8.28
C GLU A 229 27.85 14.03 9.56
N LEU A 230 28.82 13.76 10.43
CA LEU A 230 29.05 14.56 11.64
C LEU A 230 29.39 16.02 11.34
N ARG A 231 30.18 16.28 10.28
CA ARG A 231 30.45 17.66 9.84
C ARG A 231 29.18 18.33 9.33
N GLN A 232 28.40 17.66 8.51
CA GLN A 232 27.13 18.19 7.99
C GLN A 232 26.15 18.51 9.13
N ILE A 233 26.03 17.63 10.13
CA ILE A 233 25.20 17.87 11.31
C ILE A 233 25.73 19.06 12.11
N SER A 234 27.04 19.13 12.35
CA SER A 234 27.66 20.25 13.05
C SER A 234 27.40 21.58 12.34
N ASP A 235 27.55 21.63 11.01
CA ASP A 235 27.34 22.84 10.22
C ASP A 235 25.86 23.25 10.21
N SER A 236 24.93 22.30 10.08
CA SER A 236 23.50 22.57 10.10
C SER A 236 22.99 23.08 11.45
N LEU A 237 23.63 22.67 12.54
CA LEU A 237 23.27 23.06 13.90
C LEU A 237 24.04 24.31 14.39
N ALA A 238 25.12 24.71 13.72
CA ALA A 238 25.93 25.86 14.10
C ALA A 238 25.13 27.19 14.14
N GLU A 239 24.08 27.30 13.33
CA GLU A 239 23.18 28.47 13.34
C GLU A 239 22.19 28.49 14.52
N HIS A 240 21.96 27.35 15.18
CA HIS A 240 20.90 27.17 16.19
C HIS A 240 21.44 26.81 17.60
N LEU A 241 22.70 26.38 17.71
CA LEU A 241 23.30 25.91 18.95
C LEU A 241 24.35 26.90 19.50
N ALA A 242 24.47 26.91 20.83
CA ALA A 242 25.52 27.69 21.50
C ALA A 242 26.91 27.08 21.21
N ARG A 243 27.96 27.93 21.17
CA ARG A 243 29.34 27.51 20.90
C ARG A 243 29.86 26.32 21.74
N LYS A 244 29.29 26.11 22.95
CA LYS A 244 29.68 24.97 23.82
C LYS A 244 29.11 23.64 23.30
N GLU A 245 28.02 23.66 22.58
CA GLU A 245 27.36 22.45 22.07
C GLU A 245 27.98 22.00 20.75
N THR A 246 28.43 22.96 19.91
CA THR A 246 29.21 22.66 18.70
C THR A 246 30.59 22.07 19.00
N ALA A 247 31.21 22.45 20.12
CA ALA A 247 32.51 21.89 20.56
C ALA A 247 32.44 20.36 20.83
N LEU A 248 31.27 19.83 21.06
CA LEU A 248 31.05 18.39 21.25
C LEU A 248 31.27 17.61 19.95
N PHE A 249 30.80 18.15 18.84
CA PHE A 249 31.02 17.55 17.52
C PHE A 249 32.49 17.59 17.10
N ASP A 250 33.18 18.70 17.42
CA ASP A 250 34.64 18.81 17.20
C ASP A 250 35.40 17.73 18.01
N THR A 251 34.94 17.46 19.22
CA THR A 251 35.55 16.41 20.05
C THR A 251 35.34 15.02 19.44
N TYR A 252 34.13 14.70 18.95
CA TYR A 252 33.86 13.43 18.28
C TYR A 252 34.67 13.30 16.97
N LEU A 253 34.76 14.35 16.16
CA LEU A 253 35.58 14.34 14.95
C LEU A 253 37.07 14.08 15.27
N ARG A 254 37.62 14.72 16.31
CA ARG A 254 38.97 14.47 16.76
C ARG A 254 39.18 13.03 17.24
N MET A 255 38.21 12.46 17.97
CA MET A 255 38.29 11.06 18.42
C MET A 255 38.31 10.09 17.23
N LEU A 256 37.57 10.38 16.17
CA LEU A 256 37.55 9.57 14.94
C LEU A 256 38.80 9.82 14.07
N GLU A 257 39.48 10.95 14.22
CA GLU A 257 40.75 11.27 13.57
C GLU A 257 41.97 10.75 14.32
N ASP A 258 41.78 10.43 15.61
CA ASP A 258 42.88 9.94 16.45
C ASP A 258 43.34 8.54 15.99
N HIS A 259 44.63 8.47 15.67
CA HIS A 259 45.28 7.23 15.25
C HIS A 259 45.24 6.13 16.30
N THR A 260 44.98 6.43 17.57
CA THR A 260 44.86 5.43 18.63
C THR A 260 43.65 4.55 18.44
N LEU A 261 42.48 5.11 18.11
CA LEU A 261 41.25 4.35 17.91
C LEU A 261 41.19 3.71 16.49
N SER A 262 41.26 4.52 15.45
CA SER A 262 41.18 4.03 14.06
C SER A 262 42.42 3.22 13.65
N GLY A 263 43.58 3.53 14.21
CA GLY A 263 44.82 2.81 13.95
C GLY A 263 44.86 1.41 14.59
N GLU A 264 44.30 1.22 15.78
CA GLU A 264 44.18 -0.09 16.41
C GLU A 264 43.22 -1.01 15.59
N VAL A 265 42.07 -0.49 15.17
CA VAL A 265 41.15 -1.24 14.30
C VAL A 265 41.82 -1.63 12.98
N CYS A 266 42.50 -0.69 12.32
CA CYS A 266 43.25 -0.99 11.10
C CYS A 266 44.35 -2.06 11.30
N GLN A 267 44.99 -2.08 12.45
CA GLN A 267 46.00 -3.09 12.78
C GLN A 267 45.40 -4.47 13.02
N ARG A 268 44.25 -4.54 13.68
CA ARG A 268 43.48 -5.79 13.89
C ARG A 268 42.96 -6.36 12.57
N ILE A 269 42.42 -5.52 11.67
CA ILE A 269 42.01 -5.94 10.33
C ILE A 269 43.21 -6.51 9.54
N ARG A 270 44.37 -5.87 9.60
CA ARG A 270 45.60 -6.39 8.95
C ARG A 270 46.05 -7.73 9.53
N SER A 271 45.73 -8.02 10.78
CA SER A 271 45.99 -9.32 11.41
C SER A 271 44.95 -10.40 11.09
N GLY A 272 43.94 -10.07 10.26
CA GLY A 272 42.94 -11.02 9.78
C GLY A 272 41.64 -11.04 10.58
N GLU A 273 41.38 -10.02 11.40
CA GLU A 273 40.09 -9.82 12.07
C GLU A 273 39.17 -8.97 11.20
N THR A 274 37.84 -9.18 11.25
CA THR A 274 36.87 -8.30 10.60
C THR A 274 36.68 -7.01 11.39
N ALA A 275 36.29 -5.92 10.71
CA ALA A 275 35.85 -4.71 11.39
C ALA A 275 34.57 -4.99 12.22
N PRO A 276 34.43 -4.39 13.39
CA PRO A 276 33.27 -4.57 14.26
C PRO A 276 31.99 -3.97 13.68
#